data_c6703c30229f991f52832cda04cc1ee1
#
_entry.id   c6703c30229f991f52832cda04cc1ee1
#
_cell.length_a   1.000
_cell.length_b   1.000
_cell.length_c   1.000
_cell.angle_alpha   90.00
_cell.angle_beta   90.00
_cell.angle_gamma   90.00
#
_symmetry.space_group_name_H-M   'P 1'
#
loop_
_entity.id
_entity.type
_entity.pdbx_description
1 polymer ?
#
loop_
_entity_poly.entity_id
_entity_poly.type
_entity_poly.pdbx_seq_one_letter_code
_entity_poly.pdbx_strand_id
1 'polypeptide(L)'
;MLWASLGTGVFLNDTPLTTPEPRPLNEMLVSTCLPYHAKGDCSTALNQLAALMPQVAGIRSPGSAALEIAYTSLGRFDAFWSQGAKLDFWDIAAGIVIAREAGYTVTDLTGEPNPAQWNSLLAAHPEQHSQLLACLASC
;
A
#
# COMPACT_ATOMS: atom_id res chain seq x y z
N MET A 1 -3.33 -19.02 6.89
CA MET A 1 -4.14 -18.39 5.83
C MET A 1 -4.58 -17.02 6.31
N LEU A 2 -4.46 -15.99 5.47
CA LEU A 2 -4.99 -14.64 5.76
C LEU A 2 -6.29 -14.48 4.97
N TRP A 3 -7.36 -14.07 5.65
CA TRP A 3 -8.65 -13.84 5.00
C TRP A 3 -9.44 -12.71 5.67
N ALA A 4 -10.33 -12.11 4.93
CA ALA A 4 -11.24 -11.07 5.39
C ALA A 4 -12.57 -11.19 4.67
N SER A 5 -13.63 -10.71 5.30
CA SER A 5 -14.93 -10.50 4.68
C SER A 5 -15.49 -9.16 5.12
N LEU A 6 -16.28 -8.53 4.27
CA LEU A 6 -16.80 -7.19 4.50
C LEU A 6 -17.54 -7.10 5.84
N GLY A 7 -17.08 -6.20 6.71
CA GLY A 7 -17.65 -5.96 8.04
C GLY A 7 -17.30 -6.99 9.10
N THR A 8 -16.40 -7.95 8.83
CA THR A 8 -16.02 -8.98 9.79
C THR A 8 -14.61 -8.84 10.35
N GLY A 9 -13.81 -7.93 9.77
CA GLY A 9 -12.40 -7.79 10.10
C GLY A 9 -11.51 -8.79 9.38
N VAL A 10 -10.26 -8.88 9.80
CA VAL A 10 -9.23 -9.72 9.21
C VAL A 10 -8.80 -10.81 10.17
N PHE A 11 -8.52 -11.99 9.64
CA PHE A 11 -8.10 -13.16 10.40
C PHE A 11 -6.83 -13.78 9.83
N LEU A 12 -5.91 -14.12 10.70
CA LEU A 12 -4.74 -14.94 10.38
C LEU A 12 -4.87 -16.30 11.07
N ASN A 13 -5.03 -17.37 10.28
CA ASN A 13 -5.25 -18.74 10.81
C ASN A 13 -6.35 -18.75 11.88
N ASP A 14 -7.51 -18.15 11.54
CA ASP A 14 -8.70 -18.05 12.39
C ASP A 14 -8.55 -17.19 13.67
N THR A 15 -7.40 -16.54 13.85
CA THR A 15 -7.20 -15.56 14.91
C THR A 15 -7.49 -14.16 14.38
N PRO A 16 -8.39 -13.39 15.02
CA PRO A 16 -8.67 -12.01 14.65
C PRO A 16 -7.39 -11.15 14.75
N LEU A 17 -7.18 -10.28 13.75
CA LEU A 17 -6.10 -9.31 13.78
C LEU A 17 -6.58 -7.97 14.33
N THR A 18 -5.73 -7.32 15.10
CA THR A 18 -5.87 -5.91 15.46
C THR A 18 -5.00 -5.06 14.52
N THR A 19 -5.47 -3.86 14.20
CA THR A 19 -4.68 -2.91 13.44
C THR A 19 -3.36 -2.66 14.17
N PRO A 20 -2.20 -2.83 13.51
CA PRO A 20 -0.92 -2.52 14.12
C PRO A 20 -0.80 -1.03 14.47
N GLU A 21 -0.08 -0.72 15.54
CA GLU A 21 0.22 0.66 15.91
C GLU A 21 1.08 1.34 14.81
N PRO A 22 0.79 2.62 14.47
CA PRO A 22 1.55 3.33 13.47
C PRO A 22 2.97 3.65 13.96
N ARG A 23 3.96 3.51 13.07
CA ARG A 23 5.34 3.93 13.34
C ARG A 23 5.59 5.33 12.82
N PRO A 24 6.51 6.10 13.43
CA PRO A 24 6.98 7.35 12.85
C PRO A 24 7.53 7.14 11.43
N LEU A 25 7.39 8.14 10.56
CA LEU A 25 7.77 8.01 9.14
C LEU A 25 9.20 7.51 8.95
N ASN A 26 10.16 8.02 9.73
CA ASN A 26 11.56 7.63 9.68
C ASN A 26 11.86 6.21 10.19
N GLU A 27 10.89 5.52 10.77
CA GLU A 27 10.98 4.12 11.20
C GLU A 27 10.16 3.18 10.31
N MET A 28 9.44 3.72 9.34
CA MET A 28 8.57 2.92 8.47
C MET A 28 9.37 2.05 7.50
N LEU A 29 8.95 0.80 7.36
CA LEU A 29 9.32 -0.08 6.26
C LEU A 29 8.16 -0.11 5.27
N VAL A 30 8.34 0.51 4.12
CA VAL A 30 7.30 0.63 3.08
C VAL A 30 7.55 -0.33 1.92
N SER A 31 6.48 -0.79 1.29
CA SER A 31 6.60 -1.62 0.09
C SER A 31 5.96 -0.97 -1.13
N THR A 32 6.42 -1.36 -2.30
CA THR A 32 5.93 -0.86 -3.58
C THR A 32 6.11 -1.87 -4.71
N CYS A 33 5.17 -1.90 -5.64
CA CYS A 33 5.40 -2.54 -6.93
C CYS A 33 5.99 -1.53 -7.90
N LEU A 34 7.17 -1.85 -8.42
CA LEU A 34 7.89 -1.02 -9.40
C LEU A 34 7.56 -1.46 -10.83
N PRO A 35 7.53 -0.52 -11.79
CA PRO A 35 7.47 -0.86 -13.20
C PRO A 35 8.74 -1.60 -13.62
N TYR A 36 8.61 -2.44 -14.65
CA TYR A 36 9.73 -3.18 -15.23
C TYR A 36 9.71 -3.10 -16.75
N HIS A 37 10.74 -3.63 -17.41
CA HIS A 37 10.90 -3.57 -18.86
C HIS A 37 9.60 -3.83 -19.62
N ALA A 38 9.25 -2.93 -20.53
CA ALA A 38 8.03 -2.94 -21.34
C ALA A 38 6.69 -2.82 -20.58
N LYS A 39 6.69 -2.61 -19.26
CA LYS A 39 5.47 -2.38 -18.47
C LYS A 39 5.63 -1.20 -17.51
N GLY A 40 4.80 -0.18 -17.70
CA GLY A 40 4.64 0.91 -16.76
C GLY A 40 5.50 2.15 -17.03
N ASP A 41 5.44 3.11 -16.11
CA ASP A 41 6.14 4.39 -16.14
C ASP A 41 7.24 4.44 -15.08
N CYS A 42 8.49 4.26 -15.54
CA CYS A 42 9.66 4.30 -14.67
C CYS A 42 9.96 5.70 -14.13
N SER A 43 9.65 6.77 -14.86
CA SER A 43 9.99 8.14 -14.44
C SER A 43 9.20 8.54 -13.19
N THR A 44 7.90 8.30 -13.18
CA THR A 44 7.05 8.52 -12.01
C THR A 44 7.51 7.70 -10.82
N ALA A 45 7.79 6.40 -11.01
CA ALA A 45 8.25 5.54 -9.94
C ALA A 45 9.59 6.01 -9.34
N LEU A 46 10.53 6.45 -10.15
CA LEU A 46 11.83 6.98 -9.71
C LEU A 46 11.67 8.28 -8.91
N ASN A 47 10.80 9.18 -9.36
CA ASN A 47 10.52 10.42 -8.63
C ASN A 47 9.94 10.13 -7.24
N GLN A 48 9.00 9.21 -7.16
CA GLN A 48 8.40 8.80 -5.89
C GLN A 48 9.41 8.12 -4.95
N LEU A 49 10.26 7.25 -5.48
CA LEU A 49 11.36 6.66 -4.72
C LEU A 49 12.31 7.75 -4.19
N ALA A 50 12.71 8.69 -5.03
CA ALA A 50 13.59 9.78 -4.64
C ALA A 50 12.99 10.68 -3.54
N ALA A 51 11.68 10.91 -3.58
CA ALA A 51 10.97 11.71 -2.60
C ALA A 51 10.82 10.97 -1.25
N LEU A 52 10.52 9.68 -1.28
CA LEU A 52 10.20 8.92 -0.06
C LEU A 52 11.44 8.31 0.62
N MET A 53 12.42 7.87 -0.16
CA MET A 53 13.61 7.14 0.33
C MET A 53 14.38 7.87 1.45
N PRO A 54 14.57 9.20 1.44
CA PRO A 54 15.24 9.89 2.53
C PRO A 54 14.40 10.06 3.80
N GLN A 55 13.12 9.72 3.78
CA GLN A 55 12.18 9.96 4.88
C GLN A 55 11.81 8.71 5.67
N VAL A 56 12.03 7.51 5.11
CA VAL A 56 11.62 6.23 5.69
C VAL A 56 12.82 5.36 6.05
N ALA A 57 12.62 4.37 6.94
CA ALA A 57 13.67 3.43 7.31
C ALA A 57 14.09 2.51 6.15
N GLY A 58 13.17 2.22 5.25
CA GLY A 58 13.49 1.41 4.08
C GLY A 58 12.32 1.18 3.14
N ILE A 59 12.66 0.83 1.90
CA ILE A 59 11.70 0.50 0.86
C ILE A 59 11.99 -0.93 0.37
N ARG A 60 10.93 -1.69 0.10
CA ARG A 60 10.99 -3.05 -0.45
C ARG A 60 10.10 -3.16 -1.67
N SER A 61 10.46 -4.02 -2.59
CA SER A 61 9.65 -4.35 -3.77
C SER A 61 9.70 -5.87 -4.01
N PRO A 62 8.93 -6.66 -3.25
CA PRO A 62 8.85 -8.11 -3.42
C PRO A 62 8.24 -8.54 -4.76
N GLY A 63 7.46 -7.68 -5.42
CA GLY A 63 6.93 -7.93 -6.75
C GLY A 63 5.57 -8.66 -6.77
N SER A 64 4.82 -8.63 -5.68
CA SER A 64 3.45 -9.14 -5.61
C SER A 64 2.56 -8.19 -4.84
N ALA A 65 1.80 -7.35 -5.54
CA ALA A 65 0.95 -6.33 -4.93
C ALA A 65 -0.02 -6.92 -3.89
N ALA A 66 -0.70 -8.01 -4.22
CA ALA A 66 -1.62 -8.66 -3.28
C ALA A 66 -0.93 -9.10 -1.99
N LEU A 67 0.25 -9.70 -2.09
CA LEU A 67 1.03 -10.12 -0.92
C LEU A 67 1.55 -8.92 -0.11
N GLU A 68 2.01 -7.87 -0.79
CA GLU A 68 2.54 -6.67 -0.15
C GLU A 68 1.48 -5.91 0.63
N ILE A 69 0.28 -5.75 0.05
CA ILE A 69 -0.87 -5.14 0.74
C ILE A 69 -1.31 -6.02 1.93
N ALA A 70 -1.34 -7.35 1.74
CA ALA A 70 -1.65 -8.27 2.82
C ALA A 70 -0.62 -8.18 3.96
N TYR A 71 0.67 -8.08 3.65
CA TYR A 71 1.72 -7.90 4.66
C TYR A 71 1.67 -6.54 5.34
N THR A 72 1.21 -5.50 4.66
CA THR A 72 0.91 -4.21 5.28
C THR A 72 -0.18 -4.37 6.32
N SER A 73 -1.25 -5.08 6.01
CA SER A 73 -2.34 -5.35 6.95
C SER A 73 -1.92 -6.17 8.18
N LEU A 74 -0.82 -6.94 8.06
CA LEU A 74 -0.20 -7.70 9.15
C LEU A 74 0.84 -6.90 9.95
N GLY A 75 1.11 -5.64 9.60
CA GLY A 75 2.16 -4.82 10.20
C GLY A 75 3.59 -5.26 9.86
N ARG A 76 3.78 -6.09 8.83
CA ARG A 76 5.11 -6.47 8.32
C ARG A 76 5.70 -5.39 7.44
N PHE A 77 4.85 -4.63 6.76
CA PHE A 77 5.14 -3.32 6.18
C PHE A 77 4.23 -2.28 6.85
N ASP A 78 4.64 -1.05 6.86
CA ASP A 78 3.87 0.05 7.44
C ASP A 78 2.95 0.72 6.43
N ALA A 79 3.32 0.65 5.14
CA ALA A 79 2.50 1.10 4.03
C ALA A 79 2.86 0.36 2.75
N PHE A 80 1.93 0.39 1.79
CA PHE A 80 2.14 -0.01 0.41
C PHE A 80 1.70 1.11 -0.52
N TRP A 81 2.51 1.42 -1.53
CA TRP A 81 2.05 2.25 -2.65
C TRP A 81 2.45 1.64 -3.99
N SER A 82 1.71 2.01 -5.03
CA SER A 82 2.10 1.72 -6.40
C SER A 82 1.56 2.79 -7.33
N GLN A 83 2.41 3.26 -8.23
CA GLN A 83 2.04 4.06 -9.38
C GLN A 83 3.00 3.77 -10.52
N GLY A 84 2.49 3.74 -11.74
CA GLY A 84 3.30 3.42 -12.91
C GLY A 84 3.55 1.93 -13.14
N ALA A 85 3.31 1.05 -12.17
CA ALA A 85 3.55 -0.38 -12.28
C ALA A 85 2.53 -1.14 -13.14
N LYS A 86 1.47 -0.50 -13.62
CA LYS A 86 0.46 -1.10 -14.50
C LYS A 86 -0.15 -2.38 -13.92
N LEU A 87 -0.67 -2.27 -12.68
CA LEU A 87 -1.39 -3.34 -12.00
C LEU A 87 -2.81 -3.44 -12.53
N ASP A 88 -3.27 -4.64 -12.76
CA ASP A 88 -4.67 -4.93 -13.05
C ASP A 88 -5.47 -5.02 -11.75
N PHE A 89 -6.79 -4.84 -11.82
CA PHE A 89 -7.63 -4.83 -10.61
C PHE A 89 -7.56 -6.15 -9.83
N TRP A 90 -7.42 -7.29 -10.51
CA TRP A 90 -7.26 -8.59 -9.83
C TRP A 90 -5.96 -8.74 -9.05
N ASP A 91 -4.93 -7.92 -9.35
CA ASP A 91 -3.68 -7.91 -8.59
C ASP A 91 -3.83 -7.26 -7.21
N ILE A 92 -4.85 -6.40 -7.03
CA ILE A 92 -5.01 -5.57 -5.83
C ILE A 92 -6.35 -5.77 -5.11
N ALA A 93 -7.38 -6.30 -5.76
CA ALA A 93 -8.73 -6.34 -5.21
C ALA A 93 -8.81 -7.04 -3.85
N ALA A 94 -8.21 -8.22 -3.71
CA ALA A 94 -8.18 -8.94 -2.44
C ALA A 94 -7.40 -8.17 -1.37
N GLY A 95 -6.27 -7.56 -1.74
CA GLY A 95 -5.47 -6.73 -0.84
C GLY A 95 -6.23 -5.52 -0.32
N ILE A 96 -6.99 -4.84 -1.17
CA ILE A 96 -7.81 -3.68 -0.79
C ILE A 96 -8.84 -4.07 0.27
N VAL A 97 -9.55 -5.18 0.09
CA VAL A 97 -10.52 -5.68 1.08
C VAL A 97 -9.81 -5.98 2.40
N ILE A 98 -8.72 -6.73 2.36
CA ILE A 98 -7.97 -7.11 3.56
C ILE A 98 -7.45 -5.84 4.28
N ALA A 99 -6.87 -4.88 3.57
CA ALA A 99 -6.33 -3.67 4.18
C ALA A 99 -7.43 -2.82 4.83
N ARG A 100 -8.57 -2.65 4.17
CA ARG A 100 -9.70 -1.90 4.73
C ARG A 100 -10.29 -2.56 5.96
N GLU A 101 -10.48 -3.86 5.92
CA GLU A 101 -10.99 -4.63 7.07
C GLU A 101 -9.97 -4.67 8.23
N ALA A 102 -8.67 -4.51 7.94
CA ALA A 102 -7.63 -4.35 8.95
C ALA A 102 -7.53 -2.91 9.51
N GLY A 103 -8.39 -1.99 9.08
CA GLY A 103 -8.42 -0.60 9.56
C GLY A 103 -7.47 0.36 8.83
N TYR A 104 -6.87 -0.05 7.71
CA TYR A 104 -6.04 0.82 6.89
C TYR A 104 -6.88 1.71 5.97
N THR A 105 -6.39 2.92 5.72
CA THR A 105 -6.95 3.79 4.67
C THR A 105 -6.35 3.38 3.33
N VAL A 106 -7.22 3.13 2.35
CA VAL A 106 -6.82 2.74 1.00
C VAL A 106 -7.47 3.69 -0.01
N THR A 107 -6.65 4.41 -0.76
CA THR A 107 -7.07 5.34 -1.83
C THR A 107 -6.16 5.18 -3.05
N ASP A 108 -6.51 5.82 -4.15
CA ASP A 108 -5.53 6.14 -5.17
C ASP A 108 -4.64 7.32 -4.71
N LEU A 109 -3.67 7.73 -5.53
CA LEU A 109 -2.79 8.86 -5.19
C LEU A 109 -3.41 10.24 -5.46
N THR A 110 -4.68 10.31 -5.87
CA THR A 110 -5.49 11.55 -5.83
C THR A 110 -6.28 11.68 -4.53
N GLY A 111 -6.28 10.65 -3.71
CA GLY A 111 -7.06 10.56 -2.47
C GLY A 111 -8.46 9.96 -2.64
N GLU A 112 -8.81 9.47 -3.85
CA GLU A 112 -10.10 8.87 -4.12
C GLU A 112 -10.15 7.43 -3.57
N PRO A 113 -11.07 7.11 -2.65
CA PRO A 113 -11.14 5.78 -2.05
C PRO A 113 -11.70 4.70 -2.99
N ASN A 114 -12.48 5.08 -4.00
CA ASN A 114 -13.08 4.16 -4.95
C ASN A 114 -12.99 4.70 -6.38
N PRO A 115 -11.78 4.86 -6.93
CA PRO A 115 -11.61 5.40 -8.27
C PRO A 115 -12.24 4.45 -9.31
N ALA A 116 -12.75 5.02 -10.41
CA ALA A 116 -13.29 4.23 -11.51
C ALA A 116 -12.24 3.29 -12.13
N GLN A 117 -10.96 3.68 -12.04
CA GLN A 117 -9.82 2.86 -12.44
C GLN A 117 -8.68 3.04 -11.44
N TRP A 118 -8.10 1.93 -11.01
CA TRP A 118 -6.95 1.93 -10.11
C TRP A 118 -5.64 2.05 -10.89
N ASN A 119 -5.27 3.29 -11.24
CA ASN A 119 -3.98 3.58 -11.89
C ASN A 119 -2.85 3.78 -10.86
N SER A 120 -3.21 3.96 -9.61
CA SER A 120 -2.30 4.08 -8.48
C SER A 120 -3.00 3.59 -7.21
N LEU A 121 -2.24 3.29 -6.16
CA LEU A 121 -2.78 2.84 -4.89
C LEU A 121 -1.85 3.27 -3.76
N LEU A 122 -2.43 3.70 -2.65
CA LEU A 122 -1.79 3.88 -1.35
C LEU A 122 -2.62 3.18 -0.29
N ALA A 123 -2.01 2.26 0.44
CA ALA A 123 -2.56 1.66 1.65
C ALA A 123 -1.65 2.00 2.83
N ALA A 124 -2.18 2.68 3.83
CA ALA A 124 -1.43 3.11 5.01
C ALA A 124 -2.34 3.23 6.23
N HIS A 125 -1.73 3.25 7.42
CA HIS A 125 -2.46 3.54 8.65
C HIS A 125 -3.14 4.93 8.54
N PRO A 126 -4.37 5.11 9.05
CA PRO A 126 -5.12 6.37 8.91
C PRO A 126 -4.35 7.62 9.34
N GLU A 127 -3.55 7.52 10.40
CA GLU A 127 -2.75 8.64 10.92
C GLU A 127 -1.60 9.08 9.99
N GLN A 128 -1.15 8.19 9.09
CA GLN A 128 0.02 8.43 8.23
C GLN A 128 -0.35 8.59 6.77
N HIS A 129 -1.56 8.17 6.40
CA HIS A 129 -2.01 8.15 5.01
C HIS A 129 -1.88 9.54 4.34
N SER A 130 -2.37 10.59 4.99
CA SER A 130 -2.33 11.96 4.41
C SER A 130 -0.90 12.46 4.21
N GLN A 131 0.03 12.15 5.11
CA GLN A 131 1.43 12.54 5.00
C GLN A 131 2.12 11.82 3.84
N LEU A 132 1.92 10.51 3.73
CA LEU A 132 2.44 9.71 2.61
C LEU A 132 1.84 10.13 1.28
N LEU A 133 0.52 10.38 1.25
CA LEU A 133 -0.17 10.85 0.06
C LEU A 133 0.43 12.17 -0.43
N ALA A 134 0.62 13.15 0.46
CA ALA A 134 1.21 14.44 0.11
C ALA A 134 2.64 14.29 -0.46
N CYS A 135 3.45 13.39 0.10
CA CYS A 135 4.79 13.11 -0.39
C CYS A 135 4.78 12.48 -1.79
N LEU A 136 3.92 11.49 -2.03
CA LEU A 136 3.88 10.73 -3.27
C LEU A 136 3.16 11.46 -4.42
N ALA A 137 2.13 12.24 -4.12
CA ALA A 137 1.34 12.96 -5.12
C ALA A 137 2.03 14.21 -5.67
N SER A 138 3.07 14.71 -4.99
CA SER A 138 3.86 15.87 -5.43
C SER A 138 4.97 15.53 -6.44
N CYS A 139 5.10 14.26 -6.81
CA CYS A 139 6.19 13.77 -7.66
C CYS A 139 5.88 13.78 -9.16
#